data_013ad17e3a931e0d9105b13ef8866fc1
#
_entry.id   013ad17e3a931e0d9105b13ef8866fc1
#
_cell.length_a   1.000
_cell.length_b   1.000
_cell.length_c   1.000
_cell.angle_alpha   90.00
_cell.angle_beta   90.00
_cell.angle_gamma   90.00
#
_symmetry.space_group_name_H-M   'P 1'
#
loop_
_entity.id
_entity.type
_entity.pdbx_description
1 polymer ?
#
loop_
_entity_poly.entity_id
_entity_poly.type
_entity_poly.pdbx_seq_one_letter_code
_entity_poly.pdbx_strand_id
1 'polypeptide(L)'
;MIKSEVIPCLQNAMETLQNIWSEIGLQEDQKEERTKTVLYHLRNLLQEMVNEEEELKSTLQANVETCTKELEMLSGELGLPVFKVCKIFCTYLHSGHGEKASIQYCIPQHRKKVLF
;
A
#
# COMPACT_ATOMS: atom_id res chain seq x y z
N MET A 1 -9.25 -11.99 11.27
CA MET A 1 -8.82 -10.95 10.33
C MET A 1 -7.37 -10.59 10.59
N ILE A 2 -6.57 -10.48 9.55
CA ILE A 2 -5.12 -10.24 9.70
C ILE A 2 -4.82 -8.96 10.50
N LYS A 3 -5.61 -7.92 10.30
CA LYS A 3 -5.45 -6.66 11.03
C LYS A 3 -5.52 -6.83 12.54
N SER A 4 -6.39 -7.71 13.02
CA SER A 4 -6.54 -7.96 14.45
C SER A 4 -5.39 -8.80 15.03
N GLU A 5 -4.53 -9.36 14.20
CA GLU A 5 -3.39 -10.16 14.60
C GLU A 5 -2.11 -9.34 14.79
N VAL A 6 -2.07 -8.13 14.23
CA VAL A 6 -0.87 -7.28 14.26
C VAL A 6 -0.48 -6.90 15.68
N ILE A 7 -1.42 -6.37 16.46
CA ILE A 7 -1.13 -5.92 17.82
C ILE A 7 -0.74 -7.10 18.72
N PRO A 8 -1.50 -8.23 18.74
CA PRO A 8 -1.07 -9.40 19.51
C PRO A 8 0.31 -9.91 19.10
N CYS A 9 0.62 -9.89 17.82
CA CYS A 9 1.94 -10.31 17.32
C CYS A 9 3.05 -9.45 17.91
N LEU A 10 2.88 -8.13 17.90
CA LEU A 10 3.85 -7.20 18.48
C LEU A 10 3.96 -7.39 19.99
N GLN A 11 2.84 -7.57 20.68
CA GLN A 11 2.82 -7.80 22.12
C GLN A 11 3.55 -9.10 22.49
N ASN A 12 3.30 -10.16 21.75
CA ASN A 12 3.96 -11.45 21.97
C ASN A 12 5.46 -11.36 21.75
N ALA A 13 5.88 -10.66 20.70
CA ALA A 13 7.30 -10.47 20.42
C ALA A 13 7.98 -9.67 21.53
N MET A 14 7.35 -8.60 22.02
CA MET A 14 7.87 -7.79 23.10
C MET A 14 7.97 -8.59 24.39
N GLU A 15 6.94 -9.37 24.70
CA GLU A 15 6.94 -10.22 25.89
C GLU A 15 8.06 -11.24 25.83
N THR A 16 8.25 -11.88 24.68
CA THR A 16 9.33 -12.83 24.47
C THR A 16 10.69 -12.17 24.68
N LEU A 17 10.89 -10.98 24.13
CA LEU A 17 12.13 -10.23 24.30
C LEU A 17 12.38 -9.88 25.77
N GLN A 18 11.36 -9.41 26.48
CA GLN A 18 11.45 -9.10 27.90
C GLN A 18 11.87 -10.32 28.72
N ASN A 19 11.29 -11.48 28.39
CA ASN A 19 11.62 -12.74 29.06
C ASN A 19 13.08 -13.13 28.81
N ILE A 20 13.53 -13.05 27.57
CA ILE A 20 14.91 -13.37 27.19
C ILE A 20 15.88 -12.43 27.93
N TRP A 21 15.60 -11.14 27.94
CA TRP A 21 16.44 -10.16 28.61
C TRP A 21 16.55 -10.42 30.11
N SER A 22 15.45 -10.84 30.72
CA SER A 22 15.43 -11.24 32.13
C SER A 22 16.29 -12.47 32.38
N GLU A 23 16.17 -13.47 31.49
CA GLU A 23 16.93 -14.72 31.59
C GLU A 23 18.44 -14.49 31.48
N ILE A 24 18.88 -13.59 30.62
CA ILE A 24 20.29 -13.27 30.47
C ILE A 24 20.80 -12.26 31.49
N GLY A 25 19.92 -11.79 32.36
CA GLY A 25 20.31 -10.97 33.50
C GLY A 25 20.50 -9.49 33.20
N LEU A 26 19.83 -8.95 32.19
CA LEU A 26 19.90 -7.52 31.88
C LEU A 26 19.28 -6.68 33.01
N GLN A 27 19.92 -5.55 33.32
CA GLN A 27 19.39 -4.56 34.26
C GLN A 27 18.25 -3.77 33.59
N GLU A 28 17.45 -3.09 34.40
CA GLU A 28 16.31 -2.33 33.91
C GLU A 28 16.69 -1.24 32.91
N ASP A 29 17.80 -0.55 33.14
CA ASP A 29 18.30 0.47 32.22
C ASP A 29 18.70 -0.12 30.86
N GLN A 30 19.29 -1.31 30.86
CA GLN A 30 19.67 -2.03 29.65
C GLN A 30 18.45 -2.50 28.89
N LYS A 31 17.42 -2.99 29.59
CA LYS A 31 16.15 -3.39 29.00
C LYS A 31 15.45 -2.20 28.35
N GLU A 32 15.47 -1.05 29.02
CA GLU A 32 14.89 0.17 28.50
C GLU A 32 15.58 0.62 27.22
N GLU A 33 16.90 0.58 27.18
CA GLU A 33 17.66 0.93 25.98
C GLU A 33 17.31 0.00 24.81
N ARG A 34 17.17 -1.29 25.07
CA ARG A 34 16.78 -2.25 24.05
C ARG A 34 15.35 -2.04 23.56
N THR A 35 14.46 -1.66 24.48
CA THR A 35 13.08 -1.32 24.12
C THR A 35 13.03 -0.09 23.23
N LYS A 36 13.84 0.90 23.51
CA LYS A 36 13.97 2.10 22.65
C LYS A 36 14.48 1.73 21.27
N THR A 37 15.42 0.80 21.20
CA THR A 37 15.94 0.31 19.93
C THR A 37 14.86 -0.39 19.10
N VAL A 38 14.06 -1.24 19.75
CA VAL A 38 12.92 -1.90 19.11
C VAL A 38 11.96 -0.85 18.54
N LEU A 39 11.62 0.14 19.37
CA LEU A 39 10.71 1.20 18.96
C LEU A 39 11.26 2.00 17.79
N TYR A 40 12.54 2.30 17.81
CA TYR A 40 13.22 3.00 16.72
C TYR A 40 13.10 2.24 15.40
N HIS A 41 13.44 0.97 15.41
CA HIS A 41 13.37 0.13 14.20
C HIS A 41 11.93 -0.04 13.73
N LEU A 42 11.01 -0.22 14.65
CA LEU A 42 9.60 -0.39 14.32
C LEU A 42 9.02 0.88 13.67
N ARG A 43 9.33 2.04 14.24
CA ARG A 43 8.90 3.33 13.67
C ARG A 43 9.47 3.54 12.28
N ASN A 44 10.76 3.24 12.11
CA ASN A 44 11.40 3.40 10.81
C ASN A 44 10.79 2.50 9.76
N LEU A 45 10.55 1.23 10.11
CA LEU A 45 9.92 0.28 9.21
C LEU A 45 8.52 0.73 8.80
N LEU A 46 7.71 1.11 9.77
CA LEU A 46 6.35 1.56 9.52
C LEU A 46 6.33 2.86 8.70
N GLN A 47 7.23 3.80 9.01
CA GLN A 47 7.31 5.05 8.27
C GLN A 47 7.72 4.80 6.81
N GLU A 48 8.66 3.90 6.59
CA GLU A 48 9.08 3.48 5.26
C GLU A 48 7.90 2.92 4.46
N MET A 49 7.13 2.05 5.08
CA MET A 49 5.94 1.46 4.45
C MET A 49 4.90 2.52 4.12
N VAL A 50 4.66 3.46 5.04
CA VAL A 50 3.73 4.56 4.81
C VAL A 50 4.21 5.43 3.64
N ASN A 51 5.50 5.74 3.60
CA ASN A 51 6.07 6.55 2.52
C ASN A 51 5.92 5.87 1.16
N GLU A 52 6.16 4.57 1.10
CA GLU A 52 6.00 3.78 -0.12
C GLU A 52 4.54 3.78 -0.59
N GLU A 53 3.61 3.63 0.33
CA GLU A 53 2.19 3.64 -0.01
C GLU A 53 1.71 5.04 -0.44
N GLU A 54 2.22 6.09 0.18
CA GLU A 54 1.91 7.46 -0.24
C GLU A 54 2.46 7.76 -1.62
N GLU A 55 3.66 7.28 -1.93
CA GLU A 55 4.25 7.40 -3.25
C GLU A 55 3.42 6.66 -4.29
N LEU A 56 3.00 5.45 -3.97
CA LEU A 56 2.11 4.67 -4.82
C LEU A 56 0.80 5.40 -5.07
N LYS A 57 0.19 5.93 -4.01
CA LYS A 57 -1.04 6.71 -4.11
C LYS A 57 -0.87 7.90 -5.06
N SER A 58 0.22 8.65 -4.92
CA SER A 58 0.52 9.79 -5.78
C SER A 58 0.67 9.37 -7.24
N THR A 59 1.36 8.26 -7.47
CA THR A 59 1.54 7.71 -8.82
C THR A 59 0.21 7.31 -9.42
N LEU A 60 -0.64 6.63 -8.66
CA LEU A 60 -1.96 6.21 -9.11
C LEU A 60 -2.84 7.41 -9.44
N GLN A 61 -2.81 8.44 -8.61
CA GLN A 61 -3.58 9.65 -8.85
C GLN A 61 -3.14 10.35 -10.14
N ALA A 62 -1.83 10.44 -10.37
CA ALA A 62 -1.30 11.03 -11.61
C ALA A 62 -1.72 10.21 -12.83
N ASN A 63 -1.69 8.88 -12.73
CA ASN A 63 -2.10 8.01 -13.82
C ASN A 63 -3.59 8.11 -14.10
N VAL A 64 -4.42 8.21 -13.07
CA VAL A 64 -5.86 8.41 -13.23
C VAL A 64 -6.15 9.73 -13.95
N GLU A 65 -5.45 10.79 -13.58
CA GLU A 65 -5.60 12.09 -14.25
C GLU A 65 -5.23 11.99 -15.74
N THR A 66 -4.13 11.30 -16.04
CA THR A 66 -3.70 11.09 -17.42
C THR A 66 -4.74 10.31 -18.21
N CYS A 67 -5.23 9.21 -17.65
CA CYS A 67 -6.28 8.40 -18.27
C CYS A 67 -7.56 9.20 -18.49
N THR A 68 -7.94 10.02 -17.52
CA THR A 68 -9.13 10.86 -17.61
C THR A 68 -8.99 11.85 -18.78
N LYS A 69 -7.84 12.48 -18.92
CA LYS A 69 -7.56 13.40 -20.03
C LYS A 69 -7.62 12.70 -21.37
N GLU A 70 -7.05 11.51 -21.46
CA GLU A 70 -7.10 10.69 -22.67
C GLU A 70 -8.53 10.30 -23.03
N LEU A 71 -9.33 9.94 -22.04
CA LEU A 71 -10.74 9.62 -22.24
C LEU A 71 -11.55 10.84 -22.68
N GLU A 72 -11.24 12.00 -22.15
CA GLU A 72 -11.88 13.26 -22.57
C GLU A 72 -11.57 13.57 -24.03
N MET A 73 -10.33 13.36 -24.45
CA MET A 73 -9.92 13.55 -25.84
C MET A 73 -10.65 12.56 -26.77
N LEU A 74 -10.69 11.29 -26.38
CA LEU A 74 -11.42 10.26 -27.12
C LEU A 74 -12.91 10.57 -27.21
N SER A 75 -13.48 11.01 -26.11
CA SER A 75 -14.88 11.42 -26.05
C SER A 75 -15.17 12.53 -27.05
N GLY A 76 -14.28 13.53 -27.12
CA GLY A 76 -14.39 14.61 -28.10
C GLY A 76 -14.30 14.13 -29.53
N GLU A 77 -13.36 13.23 -29.83
CA GLU A 77 -13.18 12.66 -31.16
C GLU A 77 -14.36 11.79 -31.60
N LEU A 78 -14.88 10.96 -30.67
CA LEU A 78 -15.97 10.04 -30.96
C LEU A 78 -17.35 10.67 -30.81
N GLY A 79 -17.44 11.87 -30.24
CA GLY A 79 -18.71 12.53 -29.97
C GLY A 79 -19.52 11.86 -28.87
N LEU A 80 -18.86 11.10 -28.02
CA LEU A 80 -19.49 10.41 -26.88
C LEU A 80 -19.22 11.13 -25.57
N PRO A 81 -20.17 11.08 -24.61
CA PRO A 81 -19.90 11.63 -23.27
C PRO A 81 -18.74 10.92 -22.59
N VAL A 82 -17.93 11.65 -21.85
CA VAL A 82 -16.79 11.09 -21.09
C VAL A 82 -17.24 9.92 -20.22
N PHE A 83 -18.38 10.06 -19.57
CA PHE A 83 -18.94 9.01 -18.73
C PHE A 83 -19.15 7.70 -19.49
N LYS A 84 -19.67 7.77 -20.72
CA LYS A 84 -19.91 6.58 -21.55
C LYS A 84 -18.62 5.91 -21.96
N VAL A 85 -17.64 6.70 -22.40
CA VAL A 85 -16.32 6.18 -22.79
C VAL A 85 -15.63 5.50 -21.61
N CYS A 86 -15.64 6.14 -20.46
CA CYS A 86 -15.06 5.59 -19.23
C CYS A 86 -15.74 4.27 -18.84
N LYS A 87 -17.07 4.22 -18.89
CA LYS A 87 -17.84 3.03 -18.55
C LYS A 87 -17.54 1.87 -19.51
N ILE A 88 -17.50 2.14 -20.81
CA ILE A 88 -17.18 1.14 -21.82
C ILE A 88 -15.76 0.61 -21.61
N PHE A 89 -14.82 1.49 -21.35
CA PHE A 89 -13.43 1.15 -21.12
C PHE A 89 -13.28 0.27 -19.87
N CYS A 90 -13.91 0.66 -18.76
CA CYS A 90 -13.89 -0.12 -17.53
C CYS A 90 -14.53 -1.48 -17.70
N THR A 91 -15.66 -1.57 -18.42
CA THR A 91 -16.34 -2.83 -18.69
C THR A 91 -15.47 -3.76 -19.53
N TYR A 92 -14.84 -3.22 -20.56
CA TYR A 92 -13.92 -3.98 -21.41
C TYR A 92 -12.77 -4.57 -20.59
N LEU A 93 -12.19 -3.77 -19.71
CA LEU A 93 -11.07 -4.20 -18.90
C LEU A 93 -11.47 -5.23 -17.85
N HIS A 94 -12.65 -5.07 -17.25
CA HIS A 94 -13.16 -6.01 -16.26
C HIS A 94 -13.43 -7.39 -16.81
N SER A 95 -13.93 -7.47 -18.04
CA SER A 95 -14.30 -8.75 -18.64
C SER A 95 -13.15 -9.72 -18.79
N GLY A 96 -11.91 -9.22 -18.80
CA GLY A 96 -10.74 -10.06 -19.00
C GLY A 96 -9.91 -10.35 -17.77
N HIS A 97 -10.13 -9.65 -16.65
CA HIS A 97 -9.14 -9.66 -15.56
C HIS A 97 -9.66 -9.70 -14.12
N GLY A 98 -10.95 -9.70 -13.90
CA GLY A 98 -11.48 -9.76 -12.54
C GLY A 98 -11.41 -8.46 -11.77
N GLU A 99 -11.66 -8.54 -10.47
CA GLU A 99 -11.93 -7.39 -9.61
C GLU A 99 -10.78 -6.38 -9.45
N LYS A 100 -9.55 -6.85 -9.43
CA LYS A 100 -8.39 -5.97 -9.24
C LYS A 100 -8.07 -5.12 -10.43
N ALA A 101 -8.74 -5.39 -11.55
CA ALA A 101 -8.41 -4.80 -12.82
C ALA A 101 -8.75 -3.32 -12.95
N SER A 102 -9.82 -2.85 -12.30
CA SER A 102 -10.33 -1.50 -12.53
C SER A 102 -9.33 -0.39 -12.17
N ILE A 103 -8.57 -0.56 -11.10
CA ILE A 103 -7.54 0.40 -10.69
C ILE A 103 -6.28 0.20 -11.52
N GLN A 104 -5.92 -1.04 -11.80
CA GLN A 104 -4.71 -1.39 -12.53
C GLN A 104 -4.68 -0.87 -13.96
N TYR A 105 -5.85 -0.72 -14.58
CA TYR A 105 -5.92 -0.25 -15.97
C TYR A 105 -5.71 1.23 -16.14
N CYS A 106 -5.80 1.98 -15.07
CA CYS A 106 -5.39 3.38 -15.09
C CYS A 106 -3.88 3.53 -14.91
N ILE A 107 -3.16 2.42 -14.76
CA ILE A 107 -1.72 2.38 -14.54
C ILE A 107 -1.03 1.81 -15.78
N PRO A 108 0.08 2.42 -16.25
CA PRO A 108 0.84 1.84 -17.36
C PRO A 108 1.27 0.40 -17.09
N GLN A 109 1.35 -0.42 -18.15
CA GLN A 109 1.65 -1.85 -18.00
C GLN A 109 2.93 -2.14 -17.21
N HIS A 110 3.96 -1.34 -17.37
CA HIS A 110 5.21 -1.54 -16.64
C HIS A 110 5.06 -1.32 -15.13
N ARG A 111 4.02 -0.64 -14.69
CA ARG A 111 3.74 -0.42 -13.26
C ARG A 111 3.09 -1.63 -12.60
N LYS A 112 2.49 -2.51 -13.35
CA LYS A 112 1.90 -3.72 -12.78
C LYS A 112 2.91 -4.57 -12.03
N LYS A 113 4.14 -4.60 -12.49
CA LYS A 113 5.21 -5.35 -11.82
C LYS A 113 5.60 -4.77 -10.48
N VAL A 114 5.41 -3.47 -10.30
CA VAL A 114 5.72 -2.78 -9.05
C VAL A 114 4.62 -2.98 -8.01
N LEU A 115 3.38 -3.15 -8.46
CA LEU A 115 2.23 -3.29 -7.58
C LEU A 115 2.10 -4.70 -6.99
N PHE A 116 2.78 -5.66 -7.54
CA PHE A 116 2.76 -7.04 -7.11
C PHE A 116 4.17 -7.53 -6.82
#